data_493600b86ce6066c0927671382580c9c
#
_entry.id   493600b86ce6066c0927671382580c9c
#
_cell.length_a   1.000
_cell.length_b   1.000
_cell.length_c   1.000
_cell.angle_alpha   90.00
_cell.angle_beta   90.00
_cell.angle_gamma   90.00
#
_symmetry.space_group_name_H-M   'P 1'
#
loop_
_entity.id
_entity.type
_entity.pdbx_description
1 polymer ?
#
loop_
_entity_poly.entity_id
_entity_poly.type
_entity_poly.pdbx_seq_one_letter_code
_entity_poly.pdbx_strand_id
1 'polypeptide(L)'
;MIDGGGFLIPGKKNISFDVGEEVIVPFLHRRGVRRLDAILLSHPHPDHYGGLAAVVREFNVGEFWWNGQSFPDESFQELLSLLKEKRIPIKLLLAGQNLQWNDLMMEVLYPEKVISTRNINDNSIVLRMTYGEARFLFAGDIEKIGEEALSDKV
;
A
#
# COMPACT_ATOMS: atom_id res chain seq x y z
N MET A 1 1.80 -7.97 -2.08
CA MET A 1 1.77 -7.53 -0.67
C MET A 1 0.94 -6.26 -0.60
N ILE A 2 0.12 -6.09 0.44
CA ILE A 2 -0.66 -4.86 0.69
C ILE A 2 -0.21 -4.30 2.02
N ASP A 3 0.18 -3.03 2.02
CA ASP A 3 0.72 -2.27 3.15
C ASP A 3 1.91 -2.93 3.88
N GLY A 4 2.59 -2.20 4.68
CA GLY A 4 3.80 -2.61 5.39
C GLY A 4 3.75 -2.41 6.90
N GLY A 5 2.57 -2.11 7.44
CA GLY A 5 2.48 -1.79 8.86
C GLY A 5 3.35 -0.61 9.27
N GLY A 6 3.47 -0.42 10.54
CA GLY A 6 4.25 0.67 11.14
C GLY A 6 3.60 1.15 12.43
N PHE A 7 4.04 2.31 12.91
CA PHE A 7 3.48 2.91 14.12
C PHE A 7 3.17 4.39 13.92
N LEU A 8 1.95 4.79 14.24
CA LEU A 8 1.59 6.18 14.48
C LEU A 8 1.90 6.51 15.96
N ILE A 9 3.13 6.98 16.26
CA ILE A 9 3.42 7.50 17.61
C ILE A 9 3.66 9.01 17.49
N PRO A 10 2.65 9.83 17.82
CA PRO A 10 2.82 11.27 17.83
C PRO A 10 3.98 11.69 18.76
N GLY A 11 4.95 12.44 18.21
CA GLY A 11 6.03 13.07 19.01
C GLY A 11 7.25 12.20 19.31
N LYS A 12 7.32 10.94 18.90
CA LYS A 12 8.54 10.10 19.03
C LYS A 12 9.22 9.92 17.69
N LYS A 13 10.34 10.63 17.48
CA LYS A 13 11.17 10.51 16.27
C LYS A 13 12.10 9.28 16.24
N ASN A 14 12.24 8.55 17.35
CA ASN A 14 13.13 7.39 17.47
C ASN A 14 12.41 6.22 18.10
N ILE A 15 11.71 5.43 17.28
CA ILE A 15 11.34 4.07 17.66
C ILE A 15 12.47 3.20 17.14
N SER A 16 13.15 2.48 18.04
CA SER A 16 14.21 1.52 17.68
C SER A 16 13.67 0.26 17.00
N PHE A 17 12.36 0.14 16.82
CA PHE A 17 11.69 -1.03 16.26
C PHE A 17 11.14 -0.73 14.86
N ASP A 18 11.73 -1.37 13.87
CA ASP A 18 11.25 -1.33 12.48
C ASP A 18 10.40 -2.58 12.21
N VAL A 19 9.09 -2.37 11.96
CA VAL A 19 8.16 -3.48 11.66
C VAL A 19 8.60 -4.26 10.43
N GLY A 20 9.18 -3.59 9.46
CA GLY A 20 9.70 -4.23 8.25
C GLY A 20 10.84 -5.19 8.58
N GLU A 21 11.85 -4.71 9.31
CA GLU A 21 13.05 -5.48 9.65
C GLU A 21 12.74 -6.59 10.66
N GLU A 22 11.95 -6.29 11.69
CA GLU A 22 11.74 -7.19 12.82
C GLU A 22 10.59 -8.21 12.59
N VAL A 23 9.63 -7.89 11.71
CA VAL A 23 8.44 -8.73 11.54
C VAL A 23 8.27 -9.19 10.09
N ILE A 24 8.18 -8.24 9.13
CA ILE A 24 7.76 -8.57 7.76
C ILE A 24 8.86 -9.34 7.03
N VAL A 25 10.08 -8.84 7.03
CA VAL A 25 11.22 -9.48 6.36
C VAL A 25 11.45 -10.90 6.90
N PRO A 26 11.54 -11.13 8.22
CA PRO A 26 11.66 -12.48 8.76
C PRO A 26 10.47 -13.40 8.44
N PHE A 27 9.24 -12.84 8.41
CA PHE A 27 8.06 -13.61 8.02
C PHE A 27 8.14 -14.07 6.57
N LEU A 28 8.46 -13.17 5.64
CA LEU A 28 8.56 -13.48 4.22
C LEU A 28 9.69 -14.49 3.94
N HIS A 29 10.84 -14.34 4.61
CA HIS A 29 11.93 -15.32 4.52
C HIS A 29 11.51 -16.72 5.01
N ARG A 30 10.83 -16.80 6.16
CA ARG A 30 10.31 -18.08 6.67
C ARG A 30 9.29 -18.73 5.73
N ARG A 31 8.57 -17.93 4.93
CA ARG A 31 7.64 -18.40 3.88
C ARG A 31 8.34 -18.74 2.56
N GLY A 32 9.66 -18.59 2.47
CA GLY A 32 10.42 -18.85 1.26
C GLY A 32 10.19 -17.83 0.13
N VAL A 33 9.62 -16.67 0.46
CA VAL A 33 9.42 -15.60 -0.51
C VAL A 33 10.77 -15.03 -0.91
N ARG A 34 11.05 -14.96 -2.21
CA ARG A 34 12.28 -14.39 -2.77
C ARG A 34 12.03 -13.14 -3.59
N ARG A 35 10.80 -12.95 -4.02
CA ARG A 35 10.37 -11.84 -4.85
C ARG A 35 8.93 -11.46 -4.49
N LEU A 36 8.65 -10.18 -4.55
CA LEU A 36 7.30 -9.64 -4.51
C LEU A 36 6.98 -9.06 -5.90
N ASP A 37 5.95 -9.58 -6.54
CA ASP A 37 5.57 -9.09 -7.86
C ASP A 37 5.05 -7.66 -7.78
N ALA A 38 4.28 -7.35 -6.73
CA ALA A 38 3.88 -5.98 -6.42
C ALA A 38 3.75 -5.73 -4.92
N ILE A 39 3.98 -4.48 -4.54
CA ILE A 39 3.58 -3.90 -3.26
C ILE A 39 2.53 -2.85 -3.53
N LEU A 40 1.38 -2.94 -2.86
CA LEU A 40 0.35 -1.91 -2.88
C LEU A 40 0.39 -1.15 -1.56
N LEU A 41 0.50 0.17 -1.64
CA LEU A 41 0.28 1.08 -0.52
C LEU A 41 -1.11 1.68 -0.64
N SER A 42 -1.98 1.38 0.34
CA SER A 42 -3.35 1.88 0.34
C SER A 42 -3.42 3.40 0.47
N HIS A 43 -2.67 3.97 1.40
CA HIS A 43 -2.50 5.41 1.60
C HIS A 43 -1.22 5.70 2.43
N PRO A 44 -0.67 6.93 2.37
CA PRO A 44 0.65 7.20 2.92
C PRO A 44 0.63 7.59 4.41
N HIS A 45 0.01 6.79 5.29
CA HIS A 45 0.20 6.90 6.73
C HIS A 45 1.34 6.00 7.23
N PRO A 46 2.08 6.40 8.27
CA PRO A 46 3.22 5.64 8.80
C PRO A 46 2.91 4.21 9.23
N ASP A 47 1.71 3.95 9.71
CA ASP A 47 1.24 2.61 10.08
C ASP A 47 0.89 1.72 8.87
N HIS A 48 0.96 2.25 7.65
CA HIS A 48 0.79 1.53 6.39
C HIS A 48 2.09 1.41 5.59
N TYR A 49 2.93 2.46 5.55
CA TYR A 49 4.19 2.38 4.79
C TYR A 49 5.43 2.09 5.64
N GLY A 50 5.35 2.16 6.97
CA GLY A 50 6.52 2.18 7.85
C GLY A 50 7.49 1.03 7.66
N GLY A 51 7.00 -0.19 7.45
CA GLY A 51 7.86 -1.35 7.18
C GLY A 51 8.26 -1.55 5.73
N LEU A 52 7.75 -0.74 4.79
CA LEU A 52 7.97 -0.99 3.35
C LEU A 52 9.41 -0.74 2.91
N ALA A 53 10.11 0.21 3.52
CA ALA A 53 11.49 0.50 3.17
C ALA A 53 12.40 -0.71 3.41
N ALA A 54 12.26 -1.42 4.54
CA ALA A 54 13.00 -2.64 4.83
C ALA A 54 12.68 -3.74 3.81
N VAL A 55 11.41 -3.93 3.47
CA VAL A 55 10.97 -4.90 2.46
C VAL A 55 11.57 -4.57 1.09
N VAL A 56 11.55 -3.30 0.69
CA VAL A 56 12.12 -2.85 -0.59
C VAL A 56 13.64 -3.01 -0.62
N ARG A 57 14.34 -2.84 0.52
CA ARG A 57 15.79 -3.09 0.60
C ARG A 57 16.13 -4.56 0.41
N GLU A 58 15.35 -5.44 1.04
CA GLU A 58 15.65 -6.87 1.16
C GLU A 58 15.18 -7.69 -0.04
N PHE A 59 14.01 -7.40 -0.59
CA PHE A 59 13.39 -8.22 -1.62
C PHE A 59 13.47 -7.59 -3.02
N ASN A 60 13.44 -8.47 -4.02
CA ASN A 60 13.23 -8.06 -5.39
C ASN A 60 11.74 -7.73 -5.59
N VAL A 61 11.42 -6.46 -5.82
CA VAL A 61 10.05 -5.96 -6.01
C VAL A 61 9.83 -5.62 -7.47
N GLY A 62 8.78 -6.18 -8.06
CA GLY A 62 8.43 -5.96 -9.47
C GLY A 62 7.83 -4.59 -9.73
N GLU A 63 6.82 -4.21 -8.95
CA GLU A 63 6.12 -2.94 -9.08
C GLU A 63 5.71 -2.39 -7.70
N PHE A 64 5.61 -1.07 -7.60
CA PHE A 64 5.01 -0.39 -6.45
C PHE A 64 3.73 0.31 -6.88
N TRP A 65 2.62 -0.04 -6.25
CA TRP A 65 1.29 0.47 -6.58
C TRP A 65 0.83 1.45 -5.52
N TRP A 66 0.34 2.59 -5.94
CA TRP A 66 -0.01 3.68 -5.05
C TRP A 66 -1.00 4.65 -5.75
N ASN A 67 -1.75 5.46 -5.01
CA ASN A 67 -2.70 6.42 -5.55
C ASN A 67 -2.06 7.76 -6.00
N GLY A 68 -0.77 7.97 -5.72
CA GLY A 68 -0.06 9.22 -6.05
C GLY A 68 -0.22 10.34 -5.02
N GLN A 69 -0.85 10.09 -3.88
CA GLN A 69 -1.01 11.10 -2.85
C GLN A 69 0.32 11.49 -2.21
N SER A 70 0.66 12.78 -2.24
CA SER A 70 1.84 13.28 -1.56
C SER A 70 1.63 13.31 -0.04
N PHE A 71 2.68 12.99 0.70
CA PHE A 71 2.71 13.08 2.15
C PHE A 71 4.06 13.68 2.61
N PRO A 72 4.04 14.77 3.42
CA PRO A 72 5.25 15.51 3.78
C PRO A 72 6.00 14.90 4.98
N ASP A 73 6.11 13.57 5.01
CA ASP A 73 6.88 12.85 6.01
C ASP A 73 8.23 12.43 5.43
N GLU A 74 9.31 12.61 6.20
CA GLU A 74 10.68 12.35 5.77
C GLU A 74 10.88 10.88 5.42
N SER A 75 10.35 9.96 6.23
CA SER A 75 10.47 8.52 6.00
C SER A 75 9.71 8.08 4.75
N PHE A 76 8.58 8.73 4.45
CA PHE A 76 7.86 8.48 3.21
C PHE A 76 8.66 8.95 1.98
N GLN A 77 9.30 10.12 2.07
CA GLN A 77 10.16 10.62 1.00
C GLN A 77 11.41 9.74 0.80
N GLU A 78 11.96 9.18 1.89
CA GLU A 78 13.03 8.18 1.82
C GLU A 78 12.58 6.90 1.09
N LEU A 79 11.37 6.39 1.39
CA LEU A 79 10.80 5.24 0.68
C LEU A 79 10.69 5.53 -0.84
N LEU A 80 10.14 6.68 -1.22
CA LEU A 80 10.03 7.06 -2.64
C LEU A 80 11.40 7.19 -3.32
N SER A 81 12.39 7.72 -2.61
CA SER A 81 13.77 7.83 -3.09
C SER A 81 14.40 6.45 -3.30
N LEU A 82 14.17 5.52 -2.38
CA LEU A 82 14.64 4.13 -2.47
C LEU A 82 14.01 3.38 -3.65
N LEU A 83 12.70 3.57 -3.89
CA LEU A 83 12.01 3.00 -5.05
C LEU A 83 12.65 3.48 -6.37
N LYS A 84 12.96 4.77 -6.44
CA LYS A 84 13.64 5.37 -7.60
C LYS A 84 15.08 4.84 -7.77
N GLU A 85 15.86 4.75 -6.70
CA GLU A 85 17.21 4.21 -6.69
C GLU A 85 17.24 2.79 -7.23
N LYS A 86 16.33 1.94 -6.73
CA LYS A 86 16.19 0.55 -7.17
C LYS A 86 15.47 0.40 -8.52
N ARG A 87 15.06 1.49 -9.14
CA ARG A 87 14.34 1.52 -10.43
C ARG A 87 13.06 0.67 -10.43
N ILE A 88 12.36 0.62 -9.28
CA ILE A 88 11.10 -0.10 -9.16
C ILE A 88 10.02 0.74 -9.85
N PRO A 89 9.31 0.19 -10.85
CA PRO A 89 8.23 0.90 -11.53
C PRO A 89 7.12 1.25 -10.55
N ILE A 90 6.67 2.51 -10.60
CA ILE A 90 5.53 2.98 -9.81
C ILE A 90 4.30 3.01 -10.73
N LYS A 91 3.24 2.34 -10.29
CA LYS A 91 1.93 2.33 -10.96
C LYS A 91 0.92 3.08 -10.12
N LEU A 92 0.32 4.11 -10.69
CA LEU A 92 -0.77 4.83 -10.05
C LEU A 92 -2.07 4.06 -10.21
N LEU A 93 -2.76 3.80 -9.10
CA LEU A 93 -4.04 3.10 -9.08
C LEU A 93 -5.18 4.05 -8.73
N LEU A 94 -6.18 4.07 -9.61
CA LEU A 94 -7.44 4.81 -9.45
C LEU A 94 -8.62 3.92 -9.83
N ALA A 95 -9.80 4.26 -9.37
CA ALA A 95 -11.02 3.51 -9.63
C ALA A 95 -11.26 3.25 -11.13
N GLY A 96 -11.83 2.09 -11.43
CA GLY A 96 -12.10 1.62 -12.78
C GLY A 96 -10.94 0.86 -13.43
N GLN A 97 -9.76 0.82 -12.79
CA GLN A 97 -8.65 0.01 -13.29
C GLN A 97 -8.84 -1.45 -12.89
N ASN A 98 -8.61 -2.34 -13.85
CA ASN A 98 -8.62 -3.79 -13.66
C ASN A 98 -7.21 -4.33 -13.87
N LEU A 99 -6.77 -5.19 -12.97
CA LEU A 99 -5.51 -5.88 -13.01
C LEU A 99 -5.78 -7.38 -12.98
N GLN A 100 -5.01 -8.14 -13.72
CA GLN A 100 -5.13 -9.59 -13.73
C GLN A 100 -3.76 -10.24 -13.51
N TRP A 101 -3.73 -11.22 -12.64
CA TRP A 101 -2.54 -12.02 -12.36
C TRP A 101 -2.92 -13.50 -12.33
N ASN A 102 -2.66 -14.21 -13.42
CA ASN A 102 -3.18 -15.55 -13.63
C ASN A 102 -4.71 -15.57 -13.41
N ASP A 103 -5.18 -16.39 -12.45
CA ASP A 103 -6.59 -16.52 -12.09
C ASP A 103 -7.06 -15.47 -11.06
N LEU A 104 -6.16 -14.58 -10.59
CA LEU A 104 -6.50 -13.50 -9.67
C LEU A 104 -6.92 -12.26 -10.46
N MET A 105 -8.15 -11.86 -10.30
CA MET A 105 -8.67 -10.59 -10.82
C MET A 105 -8.68 -9.56 -9.71
N MET A 106 -8.24 -8.35 -10.02
CA MET A 106 -8.20 -7.23 -9.08
C MET A 106 -8.85 -6.03 -9.72
N GLU A 107 -9.79 -5.43 -9.02
CA GLU A 107 -10.50 -4.23 -9.44
C GLU A 107 -10.32 -3.12 -8.42
N VAL A 108 -9.86 -1.96 -8.87
CA VAL A 108 -9.74 -0.77 -8.03
C VAL A 108 -11.10 -0.07 -8.02
N LEU A 109 -11.74 -0.06 -6.85
CA LEU A 109 -13.06 0.53 -6.67
C LEU A 109 -12.98 2.01 -6.30
N TYR A 110 -11.89 2.44 -5.63
CA TYR A 110 -11.68 3.79 -5.11
C TYR A 110 -10.18 4.08 -4.92
N PRO A 111 -9.71 5.33 -4.96
CA PRO A 111 -10.43 6.57 -5.28
C PRO A 111 -10.58 6.79 -6.80
N GLU A 112 -11.60 7.53 -7.22
CA GLU A 112 -11.72 7.98 -8.63
C GLU A 112 -10.65 9.01 -9.00
N LYS A 113 -10.28 9.82 -8.04
CA LYS A 113 -9.16 10.78 -8.08
C LYS A 113 -8.70 11.05 -6.65
N VAL A 114 -7.44 11.41 -6.50
CA VAL A 114 -6.94 11.89 -5.21
C VAL A 114 -7.56 13.25 -4.91
N ILE A 115 -8.31 13.35 -3.82
CA ILE A 115 -8.92 14.61 -3.37
C ILE A 115 -8.01 15.33 -2.37
N SER A 116 -8.02 16.66 -2.42
CA SER A 116 -7.41 17.48 -1.38
C SER A 116 -8.27 17.43 -0.13
N THR A 117 -7.84 16.69 0.86
CA THR A 117 -8.54 16.51 2.13
C THR A 117 -7.56 16.64 3.29
N ARG A 118 -8.07 17.02 4.47
CA ARG A 118 -7.28 17.01 5.71
C ARG A 118 -7.05 15.60 6.23
N ASN A 119 -7.96 14.69 5.90
CA ASN A 119 -7.87 13.29 6.27
C ASN A 119 -7.44 12.46 5.06
N ILE A 120 -6.20 12.03 5.03
CA ILE A 120 -5.64 11.26 3.91
C ILE A 120 -6.21 9.85 3.81
N ASN A 121 -6.86 9.33 4.86
CA ASN A 121 -7.60 8.08 4.83
C ASN A 121 -8.68 8.07 3.75
N ASP A 122 -9.31 9.23 3.52
CA ASP A 122 -10.33 9.40 2.48
C ASP A 122 -9.82 9.17 1.03
N ASN A 123 -8.53 8.99 0.85
CA ASN A 123 -7.94 8.62 -0.44
C ASN A 123 -7.40 7.18 -0.45
N SER A 124 -7.70 6.37 0.57
CA SER A 124 -7.27 4.96 0.59
C SER A 124 -7.69 4.23 -0.67
N ILE A 125 -6.79 3.44 -1.24
CA ILE A 125 -7.14 2.55 -2.35
C ILE A 125 -8.03 1.45 -1.80
N VAL A 126 -9.21 1.30 -2.41
CA VAL A 126 -10.08 0.15 -2.18
C VAL A 126 -9.96 -0.82 -3.34
N LEU A 127 -9.56 -2.03 -3.01
CA LEU A 127 -9.30 -3.09 -3.97
C LEU A 127 -10.22 -4.28 -3.72
N ARG A 128 -10.96 -4.70 -4.75
CA ARG A 128 -11.65 -5.97 -4.77
C ARG A 128 -10.78 -7.00 -5.49
N MET A 129 -10.48 -8.10 -4.79
CA MET A 129 -9.79 -9.25 -5.38
C MET A 129 -10.75 -10.42 -5.54
N THR A 130 -10.72 -11.08 -6.70
CA THR A 130 -11.53 -12.27 -6.99
C THR A 130 -10.60 -13.40 -7.41
N TYR A 131 -10.70 -14.54 -6.73
CA TYR A 131 -10.00 -15.77 -7.06
C TYR A 131 -11.00 -16.94 -7.07
N GLY A 132 -11.31 -17.44 -8.24
CA GLY A 132 -12.40 -18.41 -8.42
C GLY A 132 -13.73 -17.81 -7.92
N GLU A 133 -14.37 -18.46 -6.94
CA GLU A 133 -15.60 -17.97 -6.32
C GLU A 133 -15.37 -17.05 -5.10
N ALA A 134 -14.12 -17.01 -4.60
CA ALA A 134 -13.78 -16.19 -3.43
C ALA A 134 -13.58 -14.73 -3.81
N ARG A 135 -14.14 -13.85 -2.99
CA ARG A 135 -14.00 -12.39 -3.14
C ARG A 135 -13.48 -11.80 -1.84
N PHE A 136 -12.51 -10.90 -1.97
CA PHE A 136 -11.91 -10.18 -0.86
C PHE A 136 -11.98 -8.69 -1.15
N LEU A 137 -12.34 -7.91 -0.15
CA LEU A 137 -12.32 -6.45 -0.19
C LEU A 137 -11.23 -5.95 0.75
N PHE A 138 -10.30 -5.19 0.20
CA PHE A 138 -9.27 -4.48 0.94
C PHE A 138 -9.60 -3.00 0.88
N ALA A 139 -10.04 -2.45 2.00
CA ALA A 139 -10.59 -1.09 2.06
C ALA A 139 -9.56 -0.03 2.50
N GLY A 140 -8.36 -0.45 2.95
CA GLY A 140 -7.48 0.47 3.66
C GLY A 140 -8.23 1.07 4.85
N ASP A 141 -7.99 2.35 5.09
CA ASP A 141 -8.59 3.09 6.19
C ASP A 141 -9.62 4.11 5.69
N ILE A 142 -10.37 3.75 4.62
CA ILE A 142 -11.41 4.66 4.13
C ILE A 142 -12.37 5.03 5.27
N GLU A 143 -12.77 6.29 5.25
CA GLU A 143 -13.75 6.81 6.17
C GLU A 143 -15.00 7.26 5.40
N LYS A 144 -15.85 8.02 6.05
CA LYS A 144 -17.18 8.39 5.58
C LYS A 144 -17.24 8.84 4.12
N ILE A 145 -16.30 9.67 3.65
CA ILE A 145 -16.30 10.18 2.26
C ILE A 145 -16.07 9.03 1.27
N GLY A 146 -15.10 8.16 1.56
CA GLY A 146 -14.81 7.00 0.72
C GLY A 146 -15.91 5.95 0.78
N GLU A 147 -16.49 5.70 1.96
CA GLU A 147 -17.61 4.75 2.15
C GLU A 147 -18.86 5.20 1.39
N GLU A 148 -19.23 6.49 1.47
CA GLU A 148 -20.36 7.04 0.71
C GLU A 148 -20.14 6.90 -0.81
N ALA A 149 -18.92 7.14 -1.30
CA ALA A 149 -18.58 6.98 -2.70
C ALA A 149 -18.61 5.52 -3.21
N LEU A 150 -18.50 4.55 -2.29
CA LEU A 150 -18.52 3.12 -2.60
C LEU A 150 -19.91 2.48 -2.48
N SER A 151 -20.87 3.14 -1.83
CA SER A 151 -22.18 2.55 -1.50
C SER A 151 -22.92 1.93 -2.70
N ASP A 152 -22.70 2.45 -3.90
CA ASP A 152 -23.29 1.96 -5.14
C ASP A 152 -22.41 0.96 -5.93
N LYS A 153 -21.21 0.66 -5.43
CA LYS A 153 -20.19 -0.15 -6.15
C LYS A 153 -19.86 -1.50 -5.48
N VAL A 154 -20.32 -1.72 -4.26
CA VAL A 154 -19.99 -2.92 -3.45
C VAL A 154 -21.21 -3.81 -3.26
#